data_40616bc37fa962093e7609ff5d4ab243
#
_entry.id   40616bc37fa962093e7609ff5d4ab243
#
_cell.length_a   1.000
_cell.length_b   1.000
_cell.length_c   1.000
_cell.angle_alpha   90.00
_cell.angle_beta   90.00
_cell.angle_gamma   90.00
#
_symmetry.space_group_name_H-M   'P 1'
#
loop_
_entity.id
_entity.type
_entity.pdbx_description
1 polymer ?
#
loop_
_entity_poly.entity_id
_entity_poly.type
_entity_poly.pdbx_seq_one_letter_code
_entity_poly.pdbx_strand_id
1 'polypeptide(L)'
;MVNKNSLITYGGLGLFGIFGPVLFPEYTLSIAYLWMMVLMASTWDTLGGQMGYNSLGNIAFFGVGMYVSAIVQISFFYEGGVGEYTSAMGSIKPEFSDAEYFYGLFLGIVVAALVALAMSVALSTFMFGLRGPYFAIGSLGIAVAAAELTITIDYVGGASGISMPLFPGDIEFRSTFFYILCFILTIVSHFLLRWMYSTQFGLA
;
A
#
# COMPACT_ATOMS: atom_id res chain seq x y z
N MET A 1 20.32 21.77 9.98
CA MET A 1 20.93 21.19 11.20
C MET A 1 20.01 20.10 11.71
N VAL A 2 20.46 18.85 11.73
CA VAL A 2 19.68 17.75 12.32
C VAL A 2 19.68 17.97 13.83
N ASN A 3 18.50 18.19 14.40
CA ASN A 3 18.35 18.40 15.85
C ASN A 3 18.72 17.09 16.58
N LYS A 4 19.48 17.18 17.69
CA LYS A 4 19.92 16.03 18.51
C LYS A 4 18.72 15.11 18.87
N ASN A 5 17.56 15.69 19.13
CA ASN A 5 16.34 14.95 19.44
C ASN A 5 15.82 14.17 18.24
N SER A 6 15.91 14.71 17.01
CA SER A 6 15.51 13.98 15.81
C SER A 6 16.45 12.81 15.50
N LEU A 7 17.74 12.95 15.76
CA LEU A 7 18.70 11.87 15.59
C LEU A 7 18.41 10.69 16.54
N ILE A 8 18.07 10.98 17.79
CA ILE A 8 17.69 9.97 18.80
C ILE A 8 16.40 9.26 18.37
N THR A 9 15.40 10.02 17.90
CA THR A 9 14.12 9.43 17.46
C THR A 9 14.29 8.52 16.23
N TYR A 10 15.00 8.99 15.21
CA TYR A 10 15.25 8.18 14.01
C TYR A 10 16.15 6.98 14.28
N GLY A 11 17.17 7.17 15.13
CA GLY A 11 18.03 6.08 15.59
C GLY A 11 17.25 5.02 16.38
N GLY A 12 16.38 5.44 17.30
CA GLY A 12 15.52 4.56 18.08
C GLY A 12 14.52 3.78 17.21
N LEU A 13 13.86 4.45 16.26
CA LEU A 13 12.96 3.82 15.30
C LEU A 13 13.69 2.81 14.39
N GLY A 14 14.88 3.18 13.90
CA GLY A 14 15.71 2.29 13.10
C GLY A 14 16.16 1.04 13.88
N LEU A 15 16.61 1.21 15.12
CA LEU A 15 16.98 0.11 16.01
C LEU A 15 15.77 -0.80 16.31
N PHE A 16 14.62 -0.22 16.62
CA PHE A 16 13.39 -0.97 16.81
C PHE A 16 13.00 -1.72 15.54
N GLY A 17 13.17 -1.11 14.36
CA GLY A 17 12.94 -1.74 13.07
C GLY A 17 13.88 -2.91 12.77
N ILE A 18 15.09 -2.93 13.28
CA ILE A 18 16.05 -4.02 13.05
C ILE A 18 15.86 -5.13 14.10
N PHE A 19 15.70 -4.76 15.36
CA PHE A 19 15.66 -5.70 16.48
C PHE A 19 14.25 -6.12 16.88
N GLY A 20 13.19 -5.45 16.41
CA GLY A 20 11.81 -5.73 16.78
C GLY A 20 11.39 -7.19 16.62
N PRO A 21 11.62 -7.85 15.44
CA PRO A 21 11.27 -9.25 15.26
C PRO A 21 12.07 -10.22 16.14
N VAL A 22 13.30 -9.85 16.46
CA VAL A 22 14.18 -10.68 17.33
C VAL A 22 13.73 -10.59 18.79
N LEU A 23 13.34 -9.41 19.24
CA LEU A 23 12.88 -9.17 20.61
C LEU A 23 11.45 -9.66 20.85
N PHE A 24 10.61 -9.59 19.82
CA PHE A 24 9.18 -9.89 19.90
C PHE A 24 8.73 -10.77 18.71
N PRO A 25 9.21 -12.02 18.59
CA PRO A 25 8.93 -12.88 17.43
C PRO A 25 7.42 -13.16 17.24
N GLU A 26 6.67 -13.30 18.32
CA GLU A 26 5.23 -13.53 18.28
C GLU A 26 4.44 -12.33 17.73
N TYR A 27 5.00 -11.12 17.80
CA TYR A 27 4.36 -9.88 17.35
C TYR A 27 4.88 -9.37 16.00
N THR A 28 5.70 -10.16 15.29
CA THR A 28 6.34 -9.75 14.02
C THR A 28 5.33 -9.21 13.00
N LEU A 29 4.20 -9.89 12.82
CA LEU A 29 3.16 -9.45 11.91
C LEU A 29 2.47 -8.15 12.38
N SER A 30 2.25 -8.01 13.68
CA SER A 30 1.66 -6.79 14.26
C SER A 30 2.59 -5.59 14.08
N ILE A 31 3.90 -5.81 14.20
CA ILE A 31 4.89 -4.75 13.96
C ILE A 31 4.98 -4.43 12.45
N ALA A 32 4.79 -5.41 11.56
CA ALA A 32 4.65 -5.13 10.12
C ALA A 32 3.46 -4.21 9.82
N TYR A 33 2.30 -4.44 10.43
CA TYR A 33 1.15 -3.54 10.36
C TYR A 33 1.46 -2.13 10.88
N LEU A 34 2.24 -2.02 11.97
CA LEU A 34 2.68 -0.73 12.49
C LEU A 34 3.48 0.04 11.43
N TRP A 35 4.44 -0.61 10.75
CA TRP A 35 5.20 0.03 9.67
C TRP A 35 4.33 0.46 8.50
N MET A 36 3.35 -0.35 8.13
CA MET A 36 2.37 0.01 7.11
C MET A 36 1.55 1.25 7.52
N MET A 37 1.13 1.35 8.80
CA MET A 37 0.44 2.53 9.32
C MET A 37 1.33 3.77 9.33
N VAL A 38 2.62 3.63 9.68
CA VAL A 38 3.59 4.73 9.59
C VAL A 38 3.75 5.21 8.15
N LEU A 39 3.80 4.29 7.19
CA LEU A 39 3.84 4.62 5.77
C LEU A 39 2.59 5.40 5.33
N MET A 40 1.40 4.92 5.69
CA MET A 40 0.13 5.60 5.41
C MET A 40 0.08 7.00 6.03
N ALA A 41 0.50 7.14 7.29
CA ALA A 41 0.55 8.42 7.98
C ALA A 41 1.52 9.40 7.30
N SER A 42 2.68 8.92 6.86
CA SER A 42 3.69 9.75 6.16
C SER A 42 3.19 10.25 4.81
N THR A 43 2.46 9.42 4.06
CA THR A 43 1.85 9.84 2.78
C THR A 43 0.72 10.85 2.99
N TRP A 44 -0.07 10.67 4.06
CA TRP A 44 -1.11 11.63 4.42
C TRP A 44 -0.50 12.98 4.86
N ASP A 45 0.57 12.97 5.66
CA ASP A 45 1.26 14.17 6.13
C ASP A 45 1.80 15.01 4.96
N THR A 46 2.20 14.37 3.88
CA THR A 46 2.67 15.06 2.67
C THR A 46 1.59 15.98 2.09
N LEU A 47 0.37 15.50 1.96
CA LEU A 47 -0.75 16.29 1.44
C LEU A 47 -1.37 17.20 2.50
N GLY A 48 -1.68 16.64 3.66
CA GLY A 48 -2.40 17.34 4.72
C GLY A 48 -1.52 18.27 5.56
N GLY A 49 -0.33 17.78 5.94
CA GLY A 49 0.58 18.52 6.79
C GLY A 49 1.41 19.54 6.03
N GLN A 50 2.05 19.14 4.93
CA GLN A 50 3.00 19.99 4.22
C GLN A 50 2.33 20.89 3.17
N MET A 51 1.38 20.35 2.40
CA MET A 51 0.72 21.09 1.32
C MET A 51 -0.60 21.73 1.77
N GLY A 52 -1.11 21.44 2.97
CA GLY A 52 -2.37 21.99 3.49
C GLY A 52 -3.65 21.43 2.83
N TYR A 53 -3.53 20.36 2.03
CA TYR A 53 -4.66 19.67 1.41
C TYR A 53 -5.08 18.46 2.25
N ASN A 54 -6.05 18.63 3.15
CA ASN A 54 -6.57 17.53 3.95
C ASN A 54 -7.26 16.48 3.07
N SER A 55 -6.54 15.44 2.68
CA SER A 55 -7.09 14.34 1.88
C SER A 55 -7.65 13.23 2.77
N LEU A 56 -8.90 12.87 2.53
CA LEU A 56 -9.53 11.66 3.07
C LEU A 56 -9.58 10.53 2.04
N GLY A 57 -9.04 10.77 0.85
CA GLY A 57 -9.02 9.85 -0.28
C GLY A 57 -7.83 8.89 -0.35
N ASN A 58 -6.87 8.98 0.58
CA ASN A 58 -5.68 8.11 0.57
C ASN A 58 -6.04 6.62 0.58
N ILE A 59 -7.15 6.26 1.23
CA ILE A 59 -7.63 4.88 1.29
C ILE A 59 -8.02 4.33 -0.09
N ALA A 60 -8.48 5.19 -1.02
CA ALA A 60 -8.77 4.76 -2.40
C ALA A 60 -7.51 4.30 -3.13
N PHE A 61 -6.40 5.04 -2.99
CA PHE A 61 -5.12 4.64 -3.59
C PHE A 61 -4.59 3.35 -3.00
N PHE A 62 -4.75 3.16 -1.69
CA PHE A 62 -4.40 1.90 -1.03
C PHE A 62 -5.24 0.74 -1.56
N GLY A 63 -6.56 0.92 -1.66
CA GLY A 63 -7.47 -0.08 -2.21
C GLY A 63 -7.14 -0.45 -3.66
N VAL A 64 -6.94 0.55 -4.52
CA VAL A 64 -6.50 0.33 -5.92
C VAL A 64 -5.19 -0.44 -5.98
N GLY A 65 -4.21 -0.08 -5.14
CA GLY A 65 -2.95 -0.80 -5.05
C GLY A 65 -3.12 -2.29 -4.72
N MET A 66 -3.95 -2.61 -3.74
CA MET A 66 -4.24 -3.99 -3.36
C MET A 66 -4.93 -4.76 -4.49
N TYR A 67 -5.99 -4.20 -5.08
CA TYR A 67 -6.73 -4.86 -6.15
C TYR A 67 -5.87 -5.08 -7.40
N VAL A 68 -5.12 -4.05 -7.83
CA VAL A 68 -4.24 -4.16 -9.00
C VAL A 68 -3.14 -5.20 -8.77
N SER A 69 -2.52 -5.22 -7.59
CA SER A 69 -1.50 -6.21 -7.25
C SER A 69 -2.06 -7.63 -7.30
N ALA A 70 -3.26 -7.86 -6.72
CA ALA A 70 -3.93 -9.15 -6.75
C ALA A 70 -4.31 -9.59 -8.19
N ILE A 71 -4.90 -8.68 -8.97
CA ILE A 71 -5.28 -8.94 -10.36
C ILE A 71 -4.06 -9.33 -11.19
N VAL A 72 -2.97 -8.59 -11.08
CA VAL A 72 -1.73 -8.87 -11.83
C VAL A 72 -1.17 -10.24 -11.44
N GLN A 73 -1.07 -10.51 -10.14
CA GLN A 73 -0.54 -11.78 -9.65
C GLN A 73 -1.37 -12.97 -10.12
N ILE A 74 -2.69 -12.87 -10.09
CA ILE A 74 -3.59 -13.94 -10.52
C ILE A 74 -3.58 -14.07 -12.05
N SER A 75 -3.72 -12.96 -12.79
CA SER A 75 -3.84 -13.00 -14.25
C SER A 75 -2.62 -13.54 -14.98
N PHE A 76 -1.41 -13.35 -14.43
CA PHE A 76 -0.18 -13.83 -15.07
C PHE A 76 0.14 -15.30 -14.76
N PHE A 77 -0.32 -15.82 -13.63
CA PHE A 77 0.11 -17.13 -13.12
C PHE A 77 -1.04 -18.11 -12.89
N TYR A 78 -2.28 -17.73 -13.17
CA TYR A 78 -3.43 -18.60 -13.09
C TYR A 78 -4.19 -18.63 -14.43
N GLU A 79 -4.27 -19.80 -15.06
CA GLU A 79 -4.86 -19.97 -16.39
C GLU A 79 -6.37 -19.67 -16.44
N GLY A 80 -7.11 -19.91 -15.35
CA GLY A 80 -8.54 -19.62 -15.21
C GLY A 80 -8.89 -18.13 -15.09
N GLY A 81 -7.88 -17.27 -14.89
CA GLY A 81 -8.07 -15.83 -14.71
C GLY A 81 -8.70 -15.42 -13.38
N VAL A 82 -8.83 -14.10 -13.18
CA VAL A 82 -9.25 -13.51 -11.90
C VAL A 82 -10.68 -13.91 -11.50
N GLY A 83 -11.60 -13.93 -12.45
CA GLY A 83 -13.01 -14.26 -12.19
C GLY A 83 -13.21 -15.66 -11.67
N GLU A 84 -12.54 -16.65 -12.26
CA GLU A 84 -12.59 -18.03 -11.79
C GLU A 84 -11.91 -18.20 -10.45
N TYR A 85 -10.73 -17.57 -10.26
CA TYR A 85 -10.00 -17.62 -9.00
C TYR A 85 -10.82 -17.03 -7.83
N THR A 86 -11.51 -15.92 -8.05
CA THR A 86 -12.37 -15.30 -7.04
C THR A 86 -13.63 -16.12 -6.75
N SER A 87 -14.22 -16.73 -7.79
CA SER A 87 -15.40 -17.61 -7.65
C SER A 87 -15.09 -18.90 -6.90
N ALA A 88 -13.84 -19.37 -6.92
CA ALA A 88 -13.37 -20.53 -6.17
C ALA A 88 -13.28 -20.28 -4.64
N MET A 89 -13.80 -19.18 -4.14
CA MET A 89 -13.85 -18.85 -2.72
C MET A 89 -14.65 -19.91 -1.96
N GLY A 90 -13.94 -20.70 -1.11
CA GLY A 90 -14.51 -21.86 -0.42
C GLY A 90 -14.18 -23.23 -1.04
N SER A 91 -13.65 -23.28 -2.25
CA SER A 91 -13.05 -24.46 -2.86
C SER A 91 -11.53 -24.48 -2.60
N ILE A 92 -10.88 -25.62 -2.88
CA ILE A 92 -9.42 -25.72 -2.83
C ILE A 92 -8.86 -24.78 -3.91
N LYS A 93 -8.17 -23.72 -3.49
CA LYS A 93 -7.51 -22.81 -4.43
C LYS A 93 -6.24 -23.46 -4.97
N PRO A 94 -5.92 -23.25 -6.25
CA PRO A 94 -4.67 -23.73 -6.80
C PRO A 94 -3.48 -23.07 -6.07
N GLU A 95 -2.48 -23.88 -5.78
CA GLU A 95 -1.23 -23.42 -5.19
C GLU A 95 -0.35 -22.86 -6.30
N PHE A 96 0.19 -21.69 -6.06
CA PHE A 96 1.23 -21.10 -6.92
C PHE A 96 2.57 -21.71 -6.52
N SER A 97 3.46 -21.94 -7.48
CA SER A 97 4.84 -22.24 -7.15
C SER A 97 5.49 -21.04 -6.46
N ASP A 98 6.52 -21.29 -5.64
CA ASP A 98 7.21 -20.21 -4.91
C ASP A 98 7.69 -19.10 -5.85
N ALA A 99 8.24 -19.48 -7.00
CA ALA A 99 8.73 -18.53 -8.01
C ALA A 99 7.61 -17.70 -8.61
N GLU A 100 6.48 -18.30 -8.99
CA GLU A 100 5.31 -17.60 -9.54
C GLU A 100 4.71 -16.63 -8.53
N TYR A 101 4.63 -17.05 -7.26
CA TYR A 101 4.15 -16.18 -6.20
C TYR A 101 5.00 -14.91 -6.07
N PHE A 102 6.33 -15.06 -5.93
CA PHE A 102 7.21 -13.90 -5.74
C PHE A 102 7.33 -13.03 -6.98
N TYR A 103 7.44 -13.62 -8.18
CA TYR A 103 7.43 -12.83 -9.43
C TYR A 103 6.12 -12.07 -9.59
N GLY A 104 4.97 -12.72 -9.33
CA GLY A 104 3.66 -12.10 -9.37
C GLY A 104 3.51 -10.97 -8.36
N LEU A 105 3.99 -11.17 -7.14
CA LEU A 105 3.96 -10.17 -6.08
C LEU A 105 4.77 -8.92 -6.47
N PHE A 106 6.02 -9.09 -6.89
CA PHE A 106 6.87 -7.96 -7.26
C PHE A 106 6.36 -7.24 -8.52
N LEU A 107 5.93 -7.98 -9.54
CA LEU A 107 5.31 -7.41 -10.73
C LEU A 107 4.03 -6.65 -10.35
N GLY A 108 3.21 -7.24 -9.49
CA GLY A 108 1.99 -6.64 -8.96
C GLY A 108 2.25 -5.30 -8.26
N ILE A 109 3.28 -5.22 -7.41
CA ILE A 109 3.67 -3.98 -6.74
C ILE A 109 4.07 -2.90 -7.75
N VAL A 110 4.88 -3.24 -8.77
CA VAL A 110 5.32 -2.28 -9.79
C VAL A 110 4.13 -1.77 -10.61
N VAL A 111 3.27 -2.67 -11.08
CA VAL A 111 2.08 -2.28 -11.86
C VAL A 111 1.11 -1.48 -11.01
N ALA A 112 0.89 -1.87 -9.74
CA ALA A 112 0.06 -1.12 -8.81
C ALA A 112 0.57 0.31 -8.60
N ALA A 113 1.89 0.49 -8.48
CA ALA A 113 2.49 1.82 -8.36
C ALA A 113 2.27 2.67 -9.61
N LEU A 114 2.39 2.09 -10.81
CA LEU A 114 2.14 2.79 -12.07
C LEU A 114 0.67 3.18 -12.24
N VAL A 115 -0.26 2.28 -11.89
CA VAL A 115 -1.70 2.56 -11.92
C VAL A 115 -2.09 3.62 -10.91
N ALA A 116 -1.55 3.55 -9.69
CA ALA A 116 -1.78 4.58 -8.67
C ALA A 116 -1.24 5.95 -9.11
N LEU A 117 -0.07 5.98 -9.77
CA LEU A 117 0.48 7.20 -10.36
C LEU A 117 -0.43 7.76 -11.46
N ALA A 118 -0.87 6.95 -12.40
CA ALA A 118 -1.79 7.36 -13.45
C ALA A 118 -3.12 7.89 -12.88
N MET A 119 -3.67 7.19 -11.89
CA MET A 119 -4.87 7.62 -11.18
C MET A 119 -4.66 8.96 -10.46
N SER A 120 -3.50 9.17 -9.81
CA SER A 120 -3.20 10.42 -9.13
C SER A 120 -3.14 11.61 -10.10
N VAL A 121 -2.50 11.42 -11.28
CA VAL A 121 -2.46 12.44 -12.33
C VAL A 121 -3.87 12.75 -12.86
N ALA A 122 -4.68 11.75 -13.13
CA ALA A 122 -6.05 11.93 -13.58
C ALA A 122 -6.91 12.69 -12.53
N LEU A 123 -6.84 12.27 -11.27
CA LEU A 123 -7.62 12.91 -10.20
C LEU A 123 -7.12 14.31 -9.85
N SER A 124 -5.83 14.59 -10.01
CA SER A 124 -5.27 15.91 -9.71
C SER A 124 -5.91 17.02 -10.55
N THR A 125 -6.25 16.72 -11.80
CA THR A 125 -6.88 17.70 -12.72
C THR A 125 -8.24 18.21 -12.21
N PHE A 126 -8.98 17.37 -11.48
CA PHE A 126 -10.28 17.71 -10.91
C PHE A 126 -10.17 18.22 -9.48
N MET A 127 -9.23 17.69 -8.72
CA MET A 127 -9.16 17.91 -7.26
C MET A 127 -8.44 19.19 -6.88
N PHE A 128 -7.38 19.60 -7.59
CA PHE A 128 -6.63 20.80 -7.22
C PHE A 128 -7.37 22.13 -7.49
N GLY A 129 -8.52 22.08 -8.13
CA GLY A 129 -9.46 23.21 -8.17
C GLY A 129 -10.20 23.45 -6.86
N LEU A 130 -10.26 22.44 -5.97
CA LEU A 130 -10.94 22.50 -4.69
C LEU A 130 -10.00 23.02 -3.60
N ARG A 131 -10.51 23.83 -2.68
CA ARG A 131 -9.72 24.40 -1.58
C ARG A 131 -10.35 24.09 -0.23
N GLY A 132 -9.49 23.96 0.79
CA GLY A 132 -9.91 23.77 2.17
C GLY A 132 -10.83 22.55 2.37
N PRO A 133 -11.97 22.69 3.07
CA PRO A 133 -12.88 21.59 3.38
C PRO A 133 -13.47 20.89 2.15
N TYR A 134 -13.61 21.60 1.02
CA TYR A 134 -14.15 21.03 -0.21
C TYR A 134 -13.22 19.98 -0.82
N PHE A 135 -11.91 20.12 -0.64
CA PHE A 135 -10.94 19.11 -1.05
C PHE A 135 -11.11 17.84 -0.22
N ALA A 136 -11.30 17.96 1.10
CA ALA A 136 -11.52 16.82 1.97
C ALA A 136 -12.80 16.05 1.61
N ILE A 137 -13.89 16.76 1.40
CA ILE A 137 -15.19 16.16 1.01
C ILE A 137 -15.08 15.51 -0.37
N GLY A 138 -14.48 16.19 -1.34
CA GLY A 138 -14.29 15.66 -2.70
C GLY A 138 -13.44 14.40 -2.71
N SER A 139 -12.33 14.38 -1.96
CA SER A 139 -11.45 13.22 -1.86
C SER A 139 -12.13 12.03 -1.16
N LEU A 140 -12.95 12.29 -0.14
CA LEU A 140 -13.79 11.26 0.49
C LEU A 140 -14.83 10.72 -0.50
N GLY A 141 -15.50 11.60 -1.26
CA GLY A 141 -16.47 11.20 -2.28
C GLY A 141 -15.85 10.26 -3.33
N ILE A 142 -14.64 10.56 -3.79
CA ILE A 142 -13.90 9.69 -4.72
C ILE A 142 -13.60 8.32 -4.07
N ALA A 143 -13.19 8.30 -2.80
CA ALA A 143 -12.91 7.05 -2.10
C ALA A 143 -14.15 6.17 -1.97
N VAL A 144 -15.28 6.76 -1.60
CA VAL A 144 -16.56 6.04 -1.50
C VAL A 144 -17.02 5.56 -2.87
N ALA A 145 -16.95 6.40 -3.90
CA ALA A 145 -17.33 6.02 -5.26
C ALA A 145 -16.47 4.86 -5.79
N ALA A 146 -15.16 4.89 -5.53
CA ALA A 146 -14.26 3.79 -5.92
C ALA A 146 -14.62 2.48 -5.21
N ALA A 147 -14.96 2.52 -3.92
CA ALA A 147 -15.41 1.35 -3.17
C ALA A 147 -16.72 0.78 -3.73
N GLU A 148 -17.72 1.63 -3.97
CA GLU A 148 -19.01 1.22 -4.54
C GLU A 148 -18.86 0.63 -5.94
N LEU A 149 -18.02 1.23 -6.79
CA LEU A 149 -17.73 0.68 -8.12
C LEU A 149 -17.08 -0.71 -8.02
N THR A 150 -16.15 -0.90 -7.09
CA THR A 150 -15.48 -2.18 -6.90
C THR A 150 -16.45 -3.30 -6.50
N ILE A 151 -17.42 -2.99 -5.62
CA ILE A 151 -18.46 -3.94 -5.18
C ILE A 151 -19.34 -4.40 -6.34
N THR A 152 -19.54 -3.57 -7.36
CA THR A 152 -20.40 -3.91 -8.52
C THR A 152 -19.69 -4.74 -9.59
N ILE A 153 -18.36 -4.90 -9.51
CA ILE A 153 -17.59 -5.63 -10.51
C ILE A 153 -17.36 -7.07 -10.05
N ASP A 154 -18.16 -8.00 -10.53
CA ASP A 154 -18.06 -9.44 -10.18
C ASP A 154 -16.70 -10.05 -10.53
N TYR A 155 -16.04 -9.56 -11.59
CA TYR A 155 -14.71 -10.02 -12.01
C TYR A 155 -13.64 -9.92 -10.92
N VAL A 156 -13.74 -8.93 -10.03
CA VAL A 156 -12.83 -8.74 -8.90
C VAL A 156 -13.41 -9.22 -7.57
N GLY A 157 -14.43 -10.06 -7.63
CA GLY A 157 -15.07 -10.67 -6.46
C GLY A 157 -16.24 -9.89 -5.89
N GLY A 158 -16.65 -8.77 -6.52
CA GLY A 158 -17.82 -8.00 -6.13
C GLY A 158 -17.84 -7.66 -4.63
N ALA A 159 -18.95 -7.90 -3.96
CA ALA A 159 -19.11 -7.64 -2.52
C ALA A 159 -18.24 -8.55 -1.62
N SER A 160 -17.80 -9.71 -2.12
CA SER A 160 -16.91 -10.62 -1.37
C SER A 160 -15.45 -10.20 -1.40
N GLY A 161 -15.09 -9.33 -2.36
CA GLY A 161 -13.73 -8.88 -2.58
C GLY A 161 -12.82 -9.92 -3.24
N ILE A 162 -11.61 -9.50 -3.58
CA ILE A 162 -10.58 -10.37 -4.15
C ILE A 162 -9.70 -10.93 -3.03
N SER A 163 -9.44 -12.23 -3.04
CA SER A 163 -8.49 -12.83 -2.12
C SER A 163 -7.13 -13.02 -2.79
N MET A 164 -6.07 -12.66 -2.07
CA MET A 164 -4.70 -12.85 -2.54
C MET A 164 -4.34 -14.34 -2.63
N PRO A 165 -3.43 -14.74 -3.53
CA PRO A 165 -2.84 -16.06 -3.53
C PRO A 165 -2.23 -16.43 -2.18
N LEU A 166 -2.26 -17.72 -1.84
CA LEU A 166 -1.68 -18.20 -0.60
C LEU A 166 -0.16 -18.01 -0.63
N PHE A 167 0.37 -17.49 0.47
CA PHE A 167 1.81 -17.32 0.61
C PHE A 167 2.49 -18.71 0.68
N PRO A 168 3.52 -18.99 -0.14
CA PRO A 168 4.25 -20.23 -0.05
C PRO A 168 5.15 -20.26 1.21
N GLY A 169 5.20 -21.40 1.88
CA GLY A 169 6.02 -21.60 3.08
C GLY A 169 5.29 -21.37 4.41
N ASP A 170 6.06 -21.43 5.49
CA ASP A 170 5.55 -21.39 6.86
C ASP A 170 5.07 -20.01 7.30
N ILE A 171 4.23 -20.00 8.33
CA ILE A 171 3.65 -18.76 8.91
C ILE A 171 4.76 -17.82 9.42
N GLU A 172 5.83 -18.37 9.97
CA GLU A 172 6.97 -17.60 10.49
C GLU A 172 7.74 -16.92 9.36
N PHE A 173 8.01 -17.64 8.28
CA PHE A 173 8.65 -17.08 7.08
C PHE A 173 7.78 -15.97 6.47
N ARG A 174 6.46 -16.18 6.36
CA ARG A 174 5.52 -15.17 5.87
C ARG A 174 5.56 -13.89 6.70
N SER A 175 5.49 -14.01 8.03
CA SER A 175 5.47 -12.84 8.92
C SER A 175 6.77 -12.05 8.84
N THR A 176 7.90 -12.73 8.78
CA THR A 176 9.23 -12.12 8.63
C THR A 176 9.40 -11.45 7.27
N PHE A 177 8.95 -12.10 6.19
CA PHE A 177 9.02 -11.53 4.84
C PHE A 177 8.23 -10.22 4.73
N PHE A 178 6.96 -10.22 5.14
CA PHE A 178 6.14 -9.01 5.08
C PHE A 178 6.62 -7.92 6.04
N TYR A 179 7.18 -8.30 7.18
CA TYR A 179 7.83 -7.36 8.08
C TYR A 179 8.98 -6.61 7.40
N ILE A 180 9.92 -7.35 6.81
CA ILE A 180 11.06 -6.77 6.11
C ILE A 180 10.59 -5.90 4.94
N LEU A 181 9.61 -6.36 4.17
CA LEU A 181 9.06 -5.62 3.05
C LEU A 181 8.45 -4.28 3.50
N CYS A 182 7.57 -4.29 4.51
CA CYS A 182 6.95 -3.07 5.04
C CYS A 182 7.98 -2.11 5.64
N PHE A 183 8.99 -2.62 6.34
CA PHE A 183 10.05 -1.83 6.92
C PHE A 183 10.90 -1.14 5.85
N ILE A 184 11.33 -1.89 4.81
CA ILE A 184 12.09 -1.33 3.68
C ILE A 184 11.27 -0.28 2.95
N LEU A 185 10.00 -0.56 2.63
CA LEU A 185 9.13 0.40 1.96
C LEU A 185 8.95 1.69 2.78
N THR A 186 8.82 1.57 4.10
CA THR A 186 8.72 2.74 4.98
C THR A 186 9.99 3.58 4.95
N ILE A 187 11.16 2.94 5.02
CA ILE A 187 12.46 3.63 4.95
C ILE A 187 12.63 4.30 3.59
N VAL A 188 12.41 3.57 2.49
CA VAL A 188 12.54 4.11 1.13
C VAL A 188 11.61 5.30 0.92
N SER A 189 10.34 5.19 1.33
CA SER A 189 9.38 6.27 1.24
C SER A 189 9.79 7.49 2.07
N HIS A 190 10.30 7.28 3.28
CA HIS A 190 10.79 8.37 4.12
C HIS A 190 11.95 9.12 3.46
N PHE A 191 12.93 8.40 2.88
CA PHE A 191 14.04 9.03 2.17
C PHE A 191 13.58 9.75 0.90
N LEU A 192 12.66 9.17 0.14
CA LEU A 192 12.08 9.81 -1.04
C LEU A 192 11.36 11.11 -0.70
N LEU A 193 10.55 11.11 0.36
CA LEU A 193 9.88 12.31 0.83
C LEU A 193 10.87 13.39 1.28
N ARG A 194 11.90 13.02 2.04
CA ARG A 194 12.96 13.97 2.44
C ARG A 194 13.70 14.53 1.23
N TRP A 195 14.04 13.69 0.28
CA TRP A 195 14.66 14.12 -0.96
C TRP A 195 13.77 15.11 -1.73
N MET A 196 12.49 14.77 -1.88
CA MET A 196 11.51 15.63 -2.52
C MET A 196 11.40 17.01 -1.83
N TYR A 197 11.33 17.04 -0.49
CA TYR A 197 11.29 18.29 0.27
C TYR A 197 12.59 19.10 0.20
N SER A 198 13.72 18.47 -0.09
CA SER A 198 14.99 19.18 -0.27
C SER A 198 15.19 19.80 -1.66
N THR A 199 14.30 19.44 -2.61
CA THR A 199 14.32 19.98 -3.97
C THR A 199 13.47 21.26 -4.10
N GLN A 200 13.62 21.96 -5.22
CA GLN A 200 12.83 23.18 -5.50
C GLN A 200 11.31 22.89 -5.54
N PHE A 201 10.91 21.68 -5.84
CA PHE A 201 9.50 21.25 -5.83
C PHE A 201 8.90 21.20 -4.42
N GLY A 202 9.71 20.96 -3.40
CA GLY A 202 9.24 20.95 -2.01
C GLY A 202 9.30 22.31 -1.30
N LEU A 203 9.83 23.34 -1.96
CA LEU A 203 9.94 24.70 -1.44
C LEU A 203 8.93 25.67 -2.06
N ALA A 204 8.13 25.22 -3.00
CA ALA A 204 7.09 25.98 -3.68
C ALA A 204 5.73 25.81 -2.99
#